data_efc9ee5bfe608b24eaea827bf8dc90ae
#
_entry.id   efc9ee5bfe608b24eaea827bf8dc90ae
#
_cell.length_a   1.000
_cell.length_b   1.000
_cell.length_c   1.000
_cell.angle_alpha   90.00
_cell.angle_beta   90.00
_cell.angle_gamma   90.00
#
_symmetry.space_group_name_H-M   'P 1'
#
loop_
_entity.id
_entity.type
_entity.pdbx_description
1 polymer ?
#
loop_
_entity_poly.entity_id
_entity_poly.type
_entity_poly.pdbx_seq_one_letter_code
_entity_poly.pdbx_strand_id
1 'polypeptide(L)'
;METALLHIVQTINSYLSNYVLVFLLLGAGIFFTIRTRGIQFRRFGEGAARLFGGFSLNGTKHKDGMSSFQALATAVAAQVGTGNIVGACGAVLVGGPGAIFWMWLIALLGMATNYAEAVLAQITRVTDNDGVVQGGPARYITYAFHGGLGKFLAGFFAIAIIMALGLMGCMVQANSIAETMHTAFSIPTWMVGLLVMLLCAFVFLGNLQRLAAVTEKIVPIMAIIYIIGGIGVLIVNAQNVGPAFASIFTMAFNPHAEIGGCAFGLIAAISQGAKRGLFSNEAGMGSTPHAHALAKVEKPHDQGVVAMIGVFIDTFVVVTITALVVISTLYVGDGALAQNYAQAVAGGIGKTNMAQIAFGSLLGEFGGNAFVAVCLFMFAFSTILGWNLFAKLNVKYLFPNKSKTAVTAFSVIALIFIFMGSLASNDLVWELADLFNQLMVIPNVIGLVALSGLVAKAARAPRTTDAVQEAAEAAEAAEAE
;
A
#
# COMPACT_ATOMS: atom_id res chain seq x y z
N MET A 1 31.36 -1.39 -3.63
CA MET A 1 30.44 -2.53 -3.80
C MET A 1 28.97 -2.07 -3.81
N GLU A 2 28.55 -1.23 -2.87
CA GLU A 2 27.20 -0.66 -2.79
C GLU A 2 26.82 0.12 -4.07
N THR A 3 27.68 1.01 -4.54
CA THR A 3 27.45 1.83 -5.76
C THR A 3 27.27 0.97 -7.02
N ALA A 4 28.04 -0.11 -7.16
CA ALA A 4 27.91 -1.02 -8.30
C ALA A 4 26.59 -1.80 -8.23
N LEU A 5 26.20 -2.28 -7.04
CA LEU A 5 24.91 -2.95 -6.81
C LEU A 5 23.75 -1.99 -7.12
N LEU A 6 23.81 -0.76 -6.60
CA LEU A 6 22.80 0.25 -6.84
C LEU A 6 22.62 0.50 -8.34
N HIS A 7 23.69 0.69 -9.09
CA HIS A 7 23.62 0.91 -10.54
C HIS A 7 22.99 -0.27 -11.31
N ILE A 8 23.35 -1.50 -10.94
CA ILE A 8 22.75 -2.71 -11.55
C ILE A 8 21.24 -2.76 -11.27
N VAL A 9 20.84 -2.56 -10.01
CA VAL A 9 19.43 -2.60 -9.61
C VAL A 9 18.63 -1.48 -10.28
N GLN A 10 19.16 -0.26 -10.33
CA GLN A 10 18.54 0.87 -11.04
C GLN A 10 18.34 0.59 -12.53
N THR A 11 19.32 -0.03 -13.18
CA THR A 11 19.21 -0.40 -14.59
C THR A 11 18.09 -1.40 -14.80
N ILE A 12 18.02 -2.46 -14.00
CA ILE A 12 16.93 -3.46 -14.08
C ILE A 12 15.57 -2.80 -13.80
N ASN A 13 15.48 -2.00 -12.74
CA ASN A 13 14.26 -1.29 -12.37
C ASN A 13 13.76 -0.34 -13.46
N SER A 14 14.66 0.33 -14.18
CA SER A 14 14.25 1.22 -15.26
C SER A 14 13.49 0.47 -16.37
N TYR A 15 13.95 -0.72 -16.74
CA TYR A 15 13.24 -1.55 -17.71
C TYR A 15 11.94 -2.11 -17.15
N LEU A 16 11.98 -2.67 -15.94
CA LEU A 16 10.80 -3.26 -15.33
C LEU A 16 9.70 -2.22 -15.09
N SER A 17 10.06 -1.04 -14.57
CA SER A 17 9.08 0.01 -14.25
C SER A 17 8.46 0.62 -15.50
N ASN A 18 9.29 0.97 -16.50
CA ASN A 18 8.82 1.72 -17.66
C ASN A 18 8.03 0.86 -18.65
N TYR A 19 8.36 -0.44 -18.76
CA TYR A 19 7.79 -1.30 -19.80
C TYR A 19 6.91 -2.42 -19.23
N VAL A 20 7.28 -3.05 -18.12
CA VAL A 20 6.55 -4.20 -17.60
C VAL A 20 5.47 -3.78 -16.61
N LEU A 21 5.84 -3.03 -15.58
CA LEU A 21 4.95 -2.68 -14.49
C LEU A 21 3.77 -1.83 -14.94
N VAL A 22 4.04 -0.75 -15.70
CA VAL A 22 2.99 0.17 -16.18
C VAL A 22 1.96 -0.59 -17.00
N PHE A 23 2.40 -1.43 -17.95
CA PHE A 23 1.50 -2.22 -18.80
C PHE A 23 0.73 -3.28 -18.02
N LEU A 24 1.37 -3.95 -17.04
CA LEU A 24 0.68 -4.95 -16.22
C LEU A 24 -0.37 -4.32 -15.33
N LEU A 25 -0.07 -3.20 -14.66
CA LEU A 25 -1.01 -2.56 -13.74
C LEU A 25 -2.19 -1.93 -14.49
N LEU A 26 -1.92 -1.14 -15.54
CA LEU A 26 -2.97 -0.52 -16.34
C LEU A 26 -3.77 -1.61 -17.08
N GLY A 27 -3.10 -2.59 -17.66
CA GLY A 27 -3.75 -3.69 -18.39
C GLY A 27 -4.65 -4.52 -17.47
N ALA A 28 -4.15 -4.95 -16.32
CA ALA A 28 -4.95 -5.69 -15.34
C ALA A 28 -6.11 -4.84 -14.81
N GLY A 29 -5.86 -3.58 -14.48
CA GLY A 29 -6.86 -2.66 -13.98
C GLY A 29 -7.99 -2.41 -14.99
N ILE A 30 -7.66 -2.14 -16.25
CA ILE A 30 -8.64 -2.01 -17.34
C ILE A 30 -9.40 -3.32 -17.56
N PHE A 31 -8.67 -4.45 -17.62
CA PHE A 31 -9.25 -5.77 -17.81
C PHE A 31 -10.29 -6.09 -16.73
N PHE A 32 -9.94 -5.91 -15.44
CA PHE A 32 -10.87 -6.17 -14.35
C PHE A 32 -11.98 -5.12 -14.25
N THR A 33 -11.73 -3.85 -14.59
CA THR A 33 -12.78 -2.85 -14.70
C THR A 33 -13.84 -3.27 -15.71
N ILE A 34 -13.46 -3.71 -16.90
CA ILE A 34 -14.38 -4.20 -17.94
C ILE A 34 -15.05 -5.52 -17.47
N ARG A 35 -14.27 -6.48 -16.98
CA ARG A 35 -14.73 -7.81 -16.61
C ARG A 35 -15.75 -7.80 -15.46
N THR A 36 -15.61 -6.84 -14.54
CA THR A 36 -16.51 -6.64 -13.40
C THR A 36 -17.58 -5.56 -13.66
N ARG A 37 -17.64 -5.01 -14.89
CA ARG A 37 -18.58 -3.95 -15.29
C ARG A 37 -18.46 -2.69 -14.44
N GLY A 38 -17.23 -2.21 -14.21
CA GLY A 38 -16.97 -1.01 -13.43
C GLY A 38 -17.33 -1.15 -11.96
N ILE A 39 -16.90 -2.23 -11.30
CA ILE A 39 -17.21 -2.55 -9.90
C ILE A 39 -16.89 -1.38 -8.96
N GLN A 40 -15.76 -0.69 -9.17
CA GLN A 40 -15.31 0.44 -8.37
C GLN A 40 -16.26 1.63 -8.39
N PHE A 41 -17.07 1.78 -9.44
CA PHE A 41 -18.12 2.82 -9.53
C PHE A 41 -19.44 2.28 -9.01
N ARG A 42 -19.84 1.11 -9.49
CA ARG A 42 -21.16 0.53 -9.29
C ARG A 42 -21.40 0.06 -7.85
N ARG A 43 -20.34 -0.40 -7.16
CA ARG A 43 -20.41 -0.97 -5.81
C ARG A 43 -19.61 -0.17 -4.77
N PHE A 44 -19.17 1.04 -5.11
CA PHE A 44 -18.43 1.90 -4.18
C PHE A 44 -19.23 2.18 -2.91
N GLY A 45 -20.48 2.59 -3.05
CA GLY A 45 -21.35 2.88 -1.89
C GLY A 45 -21.61 1.66 -1.00
N GLU A 46 -21.71 0.44 -1.58
CA GLU A 46 -21.81 -0.78 -0.81
C GLU A 46 -20.55 -1.06 0.00
N GLY A 47 -19.36 -0.90 -0.62
CA GLY A 47 -18.08 -1.06 0.09
C GLY A 47 -17.92 -0.06 1.23
N ALA A 48 -18.24 1.21 0.99
CA ALA A 48 -18.22 2.26 2.01
C ALA A 48 -19.21 1.97 3.16
N ALA A 49 -20.45 1.58 2.84
CA ALA A 49 -21.45 1.24 3.86
C ALA A 49 -21.03 0.06 4.74
N ARG A 50 -20.41 -0.98 4.14
CA ARG A 50 -19.89 -2.13 4.90
C ARG A 50 -18.71 -1.76 5.79
N LEU A 51 -17.84 -0.85 5.33
CA LEU A 51 -16.74 -0.35 6.14
C LEU A 51 -17.25 0.41 7.38
N PHE A 52 -18.10 1.40 7.17
CA PHE A 52 -18.59 2.24 8.27
C PHE A 52 -19.62 1.52 9.15
N GLY A 53 -20.45 0.62 8.60
CA GLY A 53 -21.39 -0.20 9.36
C GLY A 53 -20.73 -1.28 10.21
N GLY A 54 -19.54 -1.73 9.85
CA GLY A 54 -18.73 -2.70 10.60
C GLY A 54 -17.68 -2.08 11.53
N PHE A 55 -17.65 -0.75 11.63
CA PHE A 55 -16.66 -0.04 12.45
C PHE A 55 -16.87 -0.32 13.93
N SER A 56 -15.91 -1.02 14.56
CA SER A 56 -15.89 -1.29 15.99
C SER A 56 -14.44 -1.30 16.47
N LEU A 57 -14.09 -0.39 17.38
CA LEU A 57 -12.77 -0.34 18.04
C LEU A 57 -12.55 -1.49 19.03
N ASN A 58 -13.62 -2.23 19.36
CA ASN A 58 -13.61 -3.38 20.26
C ASN A 58 -14.19 -4.63 19.56
N GLY A 59 -13.70 -4.93 18.35
CA GLY A 59 -14.20 -6.02 17.51
C GLY A 59 -14.37 -7.35 18.25
N THR A 60 -15.35 -8.13 17.83
CA THR A 60 -15.61 -9.48 18.39
C THR A 60 -14.37 -10.37 18.24
N LYS A 61 -13.90 -10.93 19.35
CA LYS A 61 -12.77 -11.87 19.35
C LYS A 61 -13.18 -13.17 18.67
N HIS A 62 -12.78 -13.36 17.44
CA HIS A 62 -12.89 -14.66 16.77
C HIS A 62 -11.66 -15.51 17.09
N LYS A 63 -11.88 -16.76 17.54
CA LYS A 63 -10.78 -17.68 17.86
C LYS A 63 -9.89 -17.98 16.64
N ASP A 64 -10.48 -18.06 15.44
CA ASP A 64 -9.83 -18.49 14.22
C ASP A 64 -10.17 -17.53 13.04
N GLY A 65 -9.43 -16.44 12.89
CA GLY A 65 -9.61 -15.45 11.83
C GLY A 65 -9.81 -14.02 12.34
N MET A 66 -10.20 -13.13 11.45
CA MET A 66 -10.41 -11.69 11.68
C MET A 66 -11.84 -11.30 11.29
N SER A 67 -12.39 -10.25 11.89
CA SER A 67 -13.58 -9.60 11.33
C SER A 67 -13.24 -8.95 9.98
N SER A 68 -14.25 -8.62 9.16
CA SER A 68 -14.02 -7.91 7.89
C SER A 68 -13.31 -6.58 8.12
N PHE A 69 -13.66 -5.86 9.18
CA PHE A 69 -12.99 -4.61 9.57
C PHE A 69 -11.54 -4.83 10.02
N GLN A 70 -11.26 -5.85 10.85
CA GLN A 70 -9.88 -6.18 11.25
C GLN A 70 -9.00 -6.58 10.07
N ALA A 71 -9.55 -7.34 9.12
CA ALA A 71 -8.84 -7.72 7.91
C ALA A 71 -8.56 -6.49 7.02
N LEU A 72 -9.54 -5.59 6.88
CA LEU A 72 -9.31 -4.32 6.19
C LEU A 72 -8.29 -3.44 6.93
N ALA A 73 -8.42 -3.27 8.25
CA ALA A 73 -7.46 -2.50 9.04
C ALA A 73 -6.04 -3.06 8.91
N THR A 74 -5.89 -4.40 8.85
CA THR A 74 -4.59 -5.04 8.60
C THR A 74 -4.09 -4.79 7.19
N ALA A 75 -4.96 -4.81 6.17
CA ALA A 75 -4.61 -4.48 4.80
C ALA A 75 -4.24 -2.99 4.67
N VAL A 76 -5.03 -2.09 5.23
CA VAL A 76 -4.75 -0.64 5.25
C VAL A 76 -3.48 -0.33 6.06
N ALA A 77 -3.21 -1.05 7.17
CA ALA A 77 -1.95 -0.94 7.90
C ALA A 77 -0.74 -1.26 7.02
N ALA A 78 -0.87 -2.24 6.12
CA ALA A 78 0.17 -2.58 5.16
C ALA A 78 0.30 -1.51 4.06
N GLN A 79 -0.81 -1.00 3.55
CA GLN A 79 -0.87 0.01 2.49
C GLN A 79 -0.40 1.38 2.97
N VAL A 80 -0.98 1.90 4.06
CA VAL A 80 -0.69 3.26 4.55
C VAL A 80 0.61 3.28 5.35
N GLY A 81 1.70 3.52 4.65
CA GLY A 81 3.07 3.51 5.18
C GLY A 81 3.93 4.65 4.65
N THR A 82 5.23 4.40 4.47
CA THR A 82 6.15 5.37 3.85
C THR A 82 5.74 5.72 2.43
N GLY A 83 5.01 4.85 1.72
CA GLY A 83 4.50 5.11 0.37
C GLY A 83 3.66 6.37 0.27
N ASN A 84 2.81 6.61 1.26
CA ASN A 84 1.87 7.72 1.28
C ASN A 84 2.53 9.07 1.58
N ILE A 85 3.66 9.09 2.27
CA ILE A 85 4.39 10.32 2.63
C ILE A 85 5.66 10.41 1.78
N VAL A 86 6.67 9.59 2.05
CA VAL A 86 7.97 9.64 1.37
C VAL A 86 7.86 9.20 -0.09
N GLY A 87 7.03 8.19 -0.39
CA GLY A 87 6.77 7.72 -1.75
C GLY A 87 6.07 8.79 -2.60
N ALA A 88 5.04 9.44 -2.07
CA ALA A 88 4.36 10.55 -2.74
C ALA A 88 5.30 11.75 -2.97
N CYS A 89 6.10 12.14 -1.97
CA CYS A 89 7.15 13.15 -2.12
C CYS A 89 8.16 12.76 -3.21
N GLY A 90 8.60 11.51 -3.23
CA GLY A 90 9.52 11.00 -4.26
C GLY A 90 8.91 10.99 -5.66
N ALA A 91 7.61 10.69 -5.78
CA ALA A 91 6.90 10.77 -7.05
C ALA A 91 6.88 12.20 -7.61
N VAL A 92 6.56 13.17 -6.75
CA VAL A 92 6.54 14.59 -7.13
C VAL A 92 7.96 15.13 -7.38
N LEU A 93 8.93 14.70 -6.58
CA LEU A 93 10.33 15.14 -6.73
C LEU A 93 10.92 14.71 -8.07
N VAL A 94 10.69 13.48 -8.52
CA VAL A 94 11.30 12.92 -9.74
C VAL A 94 10.39 13.05 -10.96
N GLY A 95 9.08 12.89 -10.77
CA GLY A 95 8.09 12.89 -11.86
C GLY A 95 7.29 14.20 -11.98
N GLY A 96 7.55 15.17 -11.10
CA GLY A 96 6.77 16.41 -11.00
C GLY A 96 5.35 16.18 -10.43
N PRO A 97 4.58 17.25 -10.20
CA PRO A 97 3.19 17.17 -9.74
C PRO A 97 2.30 16.25 -10.57
N GLY A 98 2.54 16.13 -11.87
CA GLY A 98 1.80 15.25 -12.79
C GLY A 98 1.88 13.76 -12.43
N ALA A 99 2.90 13.32 -11.69
CA ALA A 99 3.00 11.93 -11.22
C ALA A 99 1.80 11.53 -10.33
N ILE A 100 1.22 12.49 -9.59
CA ILE A 100 0.06 12.25 -8.73
C ILE A 100 -1.18 11.88 -9.54
N PHE A 101 -1.40 12.50 -10.70
CA PHE A 101 -2.48 12.11 -11.61
C PHE A 101 -2.36 10.63 -12.02
N TRP A 102 -1.14 10.18 -12.32
CA TRP A 102 -0.91 8.79 -12.70
C TRP A 102 -1.04 7.84 -11.51
N MET A 103 -0.71 8.27 -10.28
CA MET A 103 -1.04 7.51 -9.06
C MET A 103 -2.56 7.35 -8.92
N TRP A 104 -3.35 8.41 -9.12
CA TRP A 104 -4.82 8.34 -9.06
C TRP A 104 -5.40 7.40 -10.12
N LEU A 105 -4.91 7.48 -11.37
CA LEU A 105 -5.38 6.63 -12.45
C LEU A 105 -5.12 5.15 -12.15
N ILE A 106 -3.90 4.83 -11.70
CA ILE A 106 -3.53 3.45 -11.33
C ILE A 106 -4.34 2.98 -10.13
N ALA A 107 -4.58 3.82 -9.13
CA ALA A 107 -5.42 3.46 -7.99
C ALA A 107 -6.87 3.22 -8.40
N LEU A 108 -7.45 4.08 -9.24
CA LEU A 108 -8.81 3.93 -9.74
C LEU A 108 -9.02 2.59 -10.46
N LEU A 109 -8.08 2.25 -11.33
CA LEU A 109 -8.08 0.96 -12.03
C LEU A 109 -7.72 -0.18 -11.07
N GLY A 110 -6.79 0.07 -10.16
CA GLY A 110 -6.33 -0.86 -9.12
C GLY A 110 -7.43 -1.27 -8.14
N MET A 111 -8.42 -0.41 -7.88
CA MET A 111 -9.59 -0.78 -7.08
C MET A 111 -10.29 -2.04 -7.62
N ALA A 112 -10.46 -2.15 -8.95
CA ALA A 112 -11.05 -3.34 -9.57
C ALA A 112 -10.11 -4.57 -9.48
N THR A 113 -8.80 -4.34 -9.56
CA THR A 113 -7.80 -5.40 -9.38
C THR A 113 -7.79 -5.90 -7.95
N ASN A 114 -7.79 -5.00 -6.95
CA ASN A 114 -7.79 -5.37 -5.54
C ASN A 114 -9.10 -6.07 -5.11
N TYR A 115 -10.25 -5.66 -5.72
CA TYR A 115 -11.48 -6.43 -5.62
C TYR A 115 -11.29 -7.88 -6.07
N ALA A 116 -10.67 -8.09 -7.23
CA ALA A 116 -10.41 -9.42 -7.77
C ALA A 116 -9.48 -10.23 -6.87
N GLU A 117 -8.42 -9.62 -6.36
CA GLU A 117 -7.47 -10.21 -5.42
C GLU A 117 -8.16 -10.70 -4.16
N ALA A 118 -8.97 -9.85 -3.52
CA ALA A 118 -9.66 -10.18 -2.29
C ALA A 118 -10.73 -11.28 -2.49
N VAL A 119 -11.48 -11.22 -3.59
CA VAL A 119 -12.45 -12.27 -3.96
C VAL A 119 -11.77 -13.61 -4.15
N LEU A 120 -10.68 -13.66 -4.91
CA LEU A 120 -9.96 -14.91 -5.15
C LEU A 120 -9.29 -15.44 -3.87
N ALA A 121 -8.76 -14.55 -3.03
CA ALA A 121 -8.21 -14.93 -1.74
C ALA A 121 -9.26 -15.63 -0.84
N GLN A 122 -10.49 -15.14 -0.85
CA GLN A 122 -11.61 -15.76 -0.11
C GLN A 122 -12.06 -17.10 -0.71
N ILE A 123 -12.11 -17.19 -2.07
CA ILE A 123 -12.55 -18.44 -2.75
C ILE A 123 -11.52 -19.56 -2.56
N THR A 124 -10.22 -19.24 -2.59
CA THR A 124 -9.14 -20.23 -2.63
C THR A 124 -8.42 -20.43 -1.31
N ARG A 125 -8.90 -19.79 -0.23
CA ARG A 125 -8.31 -19.94 1.10
C ARG A 125 -8.43 -21.38 1.59
N VAL A 126 -7.44 -21.81 2.34
CA VAL A 126 -7.38 -23.11 2.99
C VAL A 126 -7.04 -22.93 4.46
N THR A 127 -7.47 -23.86 5.31
CA THR A 127 -7.03 -23.90 6.71
C THR A 127 -5.92 -24.92 6.83
N ASP A 128 -4.80 -24.55 7.42
CA ASP A 128 -3.66 -25.47 7.62
C ASP A 128 -3.91 -26.41 8.82
N ASN A 129 -2.98 -27.34 9.05
CA ASN A 129 -3.07 -28.32 10.14
C ASN A 129 -3.03 -27.68 11.54
N ASP A 130 -2.52 -26.44 11.64
CA ASP A 130 -2.48 -25.65 12.89
C ASP A 130 -3.77 -24.81 13.08
N GLY A 131 -4.79 -24.95 12.21
CA GLY A 131 -6.03 -24.18 12.23
C GLY A 131 -5.90 -22.77 11.68
N VAL A 132 -4.76 -22.39 11.07
CA VAL A 132 -4.51 -21.05 10.54
C VAL A 132 -5.01 -20.96 9.10
N VAL A 133 -5.83 -19.95 8.82
CA VAL A 133 -6.30 -19.67 7.46
C VAL A 133 -5.13 -19.15 6.62
N GLN A 134 -4.96 -19.71 5.44
CA GLN A 134 -3.98 -19.30 4.44
C GLN A 134 -4.69 -18.99 3.13
N GLY A 135 -4.39 -17.85 2.52
CA GLY A 135 -4.90 -17.43 1.22
C GLY A 135 -3.90 -16.50 0.53
N GLY A 136 -4.31 -15.93 -0.58
CA GLY A 136 -3.49 -15.03 -1.37
C GLY A 136 -2.90 -15.69 -2.62
N PRO A 137 -2.00 -15.00 -3.34
CA PRO A 137 -1.57 -15.39 -4.68
C PRO A 137 -1.02 -16.81 -4.80
N ALA A 138 -0.18 -17.25 -3.86
CA ALA A 138 0.36 -18.61 -3.92
C ALA A 138 -0.75 -19.67 -3.95
N ARG A 139 -1.89 -19.42 -3.28
CA ARG A 139 -3.04 -20.34 -3.25
C ARG A 139 -3.86 -20.26 -4.52
N TYR A 140 -4.25 -19.06 -4.99
CA TYR A 140 -5.05 -19.00 -6.21
C TYR A 140 -4.23 -19.28 -7.49
N ILE A 141 -2.90 -19.05 -7.51
CA ILE A 141 -2.05 -19.50 -8.61
C ILE A 141 -2.02 -21.04 -8.71
N THR A 142 -1.85 -21.74 -7.57
CA THR A 142 -1.91 -23.22 -7.58
C THR A 142 -3.31 -23.76 -7.86
N TYR A 143 -4.35 -23.00 -7.57
CA TYR A 143 -5.72 -23.31 -7.94
C TYR A 143 -5.96 -23.14 -9.45
N ALA A 144 -5.37 -22.09 -10.06
CA ALA A 144 -5.49 -21.81 -11.49
C ALA A 144 -4.67 -22.78 -12.35
N PHE A 145 -3.45 -23.08 -11.92
CA PHE A 145 -2.47 -23.87 -12.66
C PHE A 145 -2.06 -25.11 -11.86
N HIS A 146 -2.44 -26.29 -12.37
CA HIS A 146 -2.06 -27.56 -11.76
C HIS A 146 -0.65 -27.99 -12.18
N GLY A 147 -0.02 -28.88 -11.39
CA GLY A 147 1.26 -29.49 -11.73
C GLY A 147 2.48 -28.58 -11.50
N GLY A 148 3.50 -28.74 -12.34
CA GLY A 148 4.81 -28.08 -12.17
C GLY A 148 4.75 -26.56 -12.35
N LEU A 149 4.00 -26.08 -13.34
CA LEU A 149 3.87 -24.65 -13.64
C LEU A 149 3.23 -23.88 -12.45
N GLY A 150 2.13 -24.41 -11.89
CA GLY A 150 1.48 -23.79 -10.75
C GLY A 150 2.40 -23.72 -9.53
N LYS A 151 3.14 -24.81 -9.25
CA LYS A 151 4.12 -24.84 -8.14
C LYS A 151 5.26 -23.85 -8.38
N PHE A 152 5.76 -23.73 -9.60
CA PHE A 152 6.82 -22.78 -9.94
C PHE A 152 6.36 -21.33 -9.77
N LEU A 153 5.24 -20.94 -10.37
CA LEU A 153 4.72 -19.58 -10.30
C LEU A 153 4.35 -19.17 -8.85
N ALA A 154 3.72 -20.07 -8.11
CA ALA A 154 3.36 -19.82 -6.71
C ALA A 154 4.60 -19.77 -5.80
N GLY A 155 5.59 -20.62 -6.02
CA GLY A 155 6.88 -20.60 -5.33
C GLY A 155 7.66 -19.32 -5.62
N PHE A 156 7.71 -18.90 -6.90
CA PHE A 156 8.33 -17.65 -7.32
C PHE A 156 7.66 -16.44 -6.63
N PHE A 157 6.31 -16.38 -6.65
CA PHE A 157 5.57 -15.35 -5.93
C PHE A 157 5.90 -15.34 -4.44
N ALA A 158 5.89 -16.53 -3.80
CA ALA A 158 6.16 -16.64 -2.37
C ALA A 158 7.56 -16.16 -1.98
N ILE A 159 8.57 -16.45 -2.79
CA ILE A 159 9.94 -15.93 -2.60
C ILE A 159 9.97 -14.42 -2.84
N ALA A 160 9.35 -13.95 -3.93
CA ALA A 160 9.33 -12.54 -4.27
C ALA A 160 8.70 -11.68 -3.16
N ILE A 161 7.55 -12.07 -2.59
CA ILE A 161 6.89 -11.32 -1.51
C ILE A 161 7.68 -11.36 -0.20
N ILE A 162 8.37 -12.48 0.11
CA ILE A 162 9.25 -12.55 1.28
C ILE A 162 10.39 -11.53 1.14
N MET A 163 11.02 -11.47 -0.04
CA MET A 163 12.08 -10.51 -0.32
C MET A 163 11.56 -9.07 -0.38
N ALA A 164 10.44 -8.84 -1.12
CA ALA A 164 9.86 -7.53 -1.34
C ALA A 164 9.39 -6.88 -0.04
N LEU A 165 8.51 -7.54 0.69
CA LEU A 165 7.82 -6.98 1.84
C LEU A 165 8.47 -7.39 3.15
N GLY A 166 8.78 -8.69 3.27
CA GLY A 166 9.32 -9.25 4.50
C GLY A 166 10.71 -8.75 4.88
N LEU A 167 11.53 -8.42 3.88
CA LEU A 167 12.91 -7.97 4.09
C LEU A 167 13.12 -6.55 3.57
N MET A 168 13.17 -6.33 2.25
CA MET A 168 13.54 -5.03 1.65
C MET A 168 12.52 -3.94 1.97
N GLY A 169 11.23 -4.24 1.89
CA GLY A 169 10.18 -3.29 2.26
C GLY A 169 10.25 -2.89 3.73
N CYS A 170 10.47 -3.84 4.63
CA CYS A 170 10.67 -3.52 6.05
C CYS A 170 11.92 -2.64 6.28
N MET A 171 13.00 -2.81 5.48
CA MET A 171 14.15 -1.90 5.50
C MET A 171 13.76 -0.48 5.11
N VAL A 172 12.96 -0.30 4.03
CA VAL A 172 12.47 1.03 3.60
C VAL A 172 11.68 1.72 4.70
N GLN A 173 10.79 0.98 5.36
CA GLN A 173 9.99 1.53 6.45
C GLN A 173 10.89 1.98 7.62
N ALA A 174 11.80 1.12 8.07
CA ALA A 174 12.72 1.41 9.16
C ALA A 174 13.68 2.56 8.84
N ASN A 175 14.20 2.61 7.60
CA ASN A 175 15.05 3.70 7.10
C ASN A 175 14.32 5.04 7.17
N SER A 176 13.11 5.11 6.63
CA SER A 176 12.32 6.35 6.61
C SER A 176 11.96 6.83 8.02
N ILE A 177 11.63 5.92 8.95
CA ILE A 177 11.44 6.26 10.36
C ILE A 177 12.73 6.86 10.93
N ALA A 178 13.87 6.19 10.71
CA ALA A 178 15.14 6.62 11.27
C ALA A 178 15.58 7.99 10.77
N GLU A 179 15.48 8.24 9.45
CA GLU A 179 15.81 9.53 8.85
C GLU A 179 14.92 10.67 9.33
N THR A 180 13.59 10.47 9.36
CA THR A 180 12.67 11.52 9.82
C THR A 180 12.79 11.83 11.30
N MET A 181 13.04 10.81 12.14
CA MET A 181 13.32 10.99 13.57
C MET A 181 14.67 11.68 13.81
N HIS A 182 15.69 11.38 12.99
CA HIS A 182 16.95 12.09 13.04
C HIS A 182 16.78 13.56 12.68
N THR A 183 16.05 13.87 11.60
CA THR A 183 15.74 15.24 11.18
C THR A 183 14.97 16.02 12.24
N ALA A 184 13.99 15.38 12.91
CA ALA A 184 13.13 16.05 13.89
C ALA A 184 13.79 16.25 15.26
N PHE A 185 14.52 15.24 15.75
CA PHE A 185 14.97 15.16 17.14
C PHE A 185 16.47 14.95 17.29
N SER A 186 17.22 14.92 16.19
CA SER A 186 18.68 14.64 16.18
C SER A 186 19.05 13.29 16.83
N ILE A 187 18.10 12.34 16.88
CA ILE A 187 18.34 11.01 17.43
C ILE A 187 19.16 10.21 16.40
N PRO A 188 20.28 9.59 16.78
CA PRO A 188 21.06 8.74 15.88
C PRO A 188 20.21 7.64 15.24
N THR A 189 20.36 7.43 13.92
CA THR A 189 19.52 6.47 13.16
C THR A 189 19.59 5.05 13.70
N TRP A 190 20.75 4.60 14.21
CA TRP A 190 20.90 3.28 14.81
C TRP A 190 20.08 3.10 16.10
N MET A 191 19.92 4.16 16.90
CA MET A 191 19.08 4.10 18.12
C MET A 191 17.61 3.94 17.75
N VAL A 192 17.15 4.69 16.73
CA VAL A 192 15.79 4.57 16.21
C VAL A 192 15.57 3.18 15.63
N GLY A 193 16.51 2.68 14.83
CA GLY A 193 16.47 1.32 14.26
C GLY A 193 16.40 0.23 15.32
N LEU A 194 17.17 0.35 16.39
CA LEU A 194 17.13 -0.56 17.53
C LEU A 194 15.76 -0.53 18.23
N LEU A 195 15.20 0.66 18.45
CA LEU A 195 13.87 0.82 19.04
C LEU A 195 12.79 0.15 18.17
N VAL A 196 12.79 0.45 16.87
CA VAL A 196 11.84 -0.16 15.92
C VAL A 196 11.97 -1.67 15.91
N MET A 197 13.21 -2.20 15.86
CA MET A 197 13.46 -3.63 15.89
C MET A 197 12.91 -4.29 17.17
N LEU A 198 13.11 -3.69 18.36
CA LEU A 198 12.61 -4.21 19.63
C LEU A 198 11.07 -4.18 19.69
N LEU A 199 10.43 -3.11 19.22
CA LEU A 199 8.97 -3.02 19.14
C LEU A 199 8.40 -4.07 18.17
N CYS A 200 9.04 -4.26 17.00
CA CYS A 200 8.68 -5.31 16.06
C CYS A 200 8.85 -6.71 16.67
N ALA A 201 9.94 -6.96 17.38
CA ALA A 201 10.19 -8.25 18.05
C ALA A 201 9.07 -8.59 19.04
N PHE A 202 8.61 -7.61 19.82
CA PHE A 202 7.48 -7.78 20.74
C PHE A 202 6.18 -8.22 20.03
N VAL A 203 5.90 -7.67 18.84
CA VAL A 203 4.69 -8.03 18.07
C VAL A 203 4.92 -9.34 17.29
N PHE A 204 6.11 -9.54 16.68
CA PHE A 204 6.42 -10.72 15.87
C PHE A 204 6.42 -12.02 16.65
N LEU A 205 6.81 -11.98 17.94
CA LEU A 205 6.75 -13.12 18.84
C LEU A 205 5.34 -13.37 19.40
N GLY A 206 4.39 -12.46 19.08
CA GLY A 206 2.98 -12.60 19.42
C GLY A 206 2.20 -13.46 18.42
N ASN A 207 0.90 -13.61 18.69
CA ASN A 207 -0.04 -14.28 17.79
C ASN A 207 -0.73 -13.31 16.83
N LEU A 208 -1.49 -13.85 15.88
CA LEU A 208 -2.28 -13.10 14.89
C LEU A 208 -3.24 -12.09 15.54
N GLN A 209 -3.83 -12.45 16.68
CA GLN A 209 -4.77 -11.58 17.41
C GLN A 209 -4.09 -10.34 17.99
N ARG A 210 -2.82 -10.46 18.44
CA ARG A 210 -2.03 -9.30 18.90
C ARG A 210 -1.79 -8.32 17.75
N LEU A 211 -1.41 -8.82 16.58
CA LEU A 211 -1.21 -8.01 15.38
C LEU A 211 -2.51 -7.30 15.00
N ALA A 212 -3.62 -8.04 14.88
CA ALA A 212 -4.93 -7.47 14.55
C ALA A 212 -5.38 -6.38 15.54
N ALA A 213 -5.18 -6.62 16.84
CA ALA A 213 -5.53 -5.65 17.88
C ALA A 213 -4.69 -4.37 17.84
N VAL A 214 -3.43 -4.47 17.41
CA VAL A 214 -2.55 -3.30 17.24
C VAL A 214 -2.95 -2.51 16.00
N THR A 215 -3.12 -3.17 14.85
CA THR A 215 -3.46 -2.51 13.58
C THR A 215 -4.86 -1.88 13.61
N GLU A 216 -5.85 -2.56 14.19
CA GLU A 216 -7.23 -2.06 14.33
C GLU A 216 -7.30 -0.70 15.05
N LYS A 217 -6.41 -0.45 16.01
CA LYS A 217 -6.36 0.80 16.78
C LYS A 217 -5.47 1.86 16.15
N ILE A 218 -4.27 1.47 15.69
CA ILE A 218 -3.30 2.43 15.17
C ILE A 218 -3.80 3.05 13.87
N VAL A 219 -4.38 2.26 12.96
CA VAL A 219 -4.73 2.73 11.61
C VAL A 219 -5.73 3.90 11.62
N PRO A 220 -6.87 3.85 12.29
CA PRO A 220 -7.79 4.99 12.31
C PRO A 220 -7.17 6.24 12.98
N ILE A 221 -6.43 6.04 14.08
CA ILE A 221 -5.81 7.15 14.83
C ILE A 221 -4.78 7.86 13.97
N MET A 222 -3.85 7.12 13.35
CA MET A 222 -2.81 7.70 12.52
C MET A 222 -3.38 8.44 11.31
N ALA A 223 -4.41 7.86 10.66
CA ALA A 223 -5.04 8.47 9.50
C ALA A 223 -5.75 9.80 9.88
N ILE A 224 -6.52 9.81 10.97
CA ILE A 224 -7.24 11.01 11.44
C ILE A 224 -6.27 12.13 11.80
N ILE A 225 -5.20 11.84 12.56
CA ILE A 225 -4.20 12.83 12.96
C ILE A 225 -3.55 13.44 11.71
N TYR A 226 -3.14 12.60 10.75
CA TYR A 226 -2.47 13.06 9.53
C TYR A 226 -3.40 13.89 8.64
N ILE A 227 -4.66 13.46 8.47
CA ILE A 227 -5.66 14.17 7.69
C ILE A 227 -5.95 15.54 8.30
N ILE A 228 -6.16 15.63 9.61
CA ILE A 228 -6.42 16.91 10.30
C ILE A 228 -5.23 17.86 10.14
N GLY A 229 -3.99 17.37 10.35
CA GLY A 229 -2.79 18.17 10.15
C GLY A 229 -2.64 18.65 8.71
N GLY A 230 -2.87 17.77 7.73
CA GLY A 230 -2.81 18.11 6.31
C GLY A 230 -3.85 19.15 5.92
N ILE A 231 -5.10 19.02 6.35
CA ILE A 231 -6.15 20.02 6.13
C ILE A 231 -5.73 21.36 6.75
N GLY A 232 -5.14 21.36 7.94
CA GLY A 232 -4.61 22.58 8.57
C GLY A 232 -3.59 23.30 7.68
N VAL A 233 -2.62 22.58 7.11
CA VAL A 233 -1.63 23.13 6.16
C VAL A 233 -2.32 23.70 4.92
N LEU A 234 -3.31 22.99 4.36
CA LEU A 234 -4.05 23.44 3.17
C LEU A 234 -4.86 24.70 3.44
N ILE A 235 -5.43 24.86 4.65
CA ILE A 235 -6.14 26.08 5.05
C ILE A 235 -5.17 27.28 5.11
N VAL A 236 -3.99 27.12 5.73
CA VAL A 236 -2.99 28.19 5.81
C VAL A 236 -2.47 28.57 4.42
N ASN A 237 -2.35 27.61 3.51
CA ASN A 237 -1.88 27.81 2.13
C ASN A 237 -3.03 27.84 1.10
N ALA A 238 -4.25 28.24 1.49
CA ALA A 238 -5.46 28.12 0.66
C ALA A 238 -5.33 28.76 -0.73
N GLN A 239 -4.62 29.88 -0.85
CA GLN A 239 -4.35 30.55 -2.12
C GLN A 239 -3.58 29.69 -3.14
N ASN A 240 -2.74 28.77 -2.65
CA ASN A 240 -1.91 27.89 -3.45
C ASN A 240 -2.56 26.54 -3.76
N VAL A 241 -3.66 26.17 -3.09
CA VAL A 241 -4.32 24.85 -3.27
C VAL A 241 -4.89 24.72 -4.69
N GLY A 242 -5.55 25.77 -5.22
CA GLY A 242 -6.07 25.77 -6.59
C GLY A 242 -4.96 25.59 -7.64
N PRO A 243 -3.91 26.41 -7.65
CA PRO A 243 -2.75 26.23 -8.50
C PRO A 243 -2.05 24.86 -8.33
N ALA A 244 -1.90 24.35 -7.10
CA ALA A 244 -1.35 23.03 -6.82
C ALA A 244 -2.19 21.92 -7.47
N PHE A 245 -3.50 21.97 -7.29
CA PHE A 245 -4.41 21.00 -7.91
C PHE A 245 -4.37 21.08 -9.44
N ALA A 246 -4.36 22.26 -10.00
CA ALA A 246 -4.25 22.47 -11.46
C ALA A 246 -2.94 21.90 -12.01
N SER A 247 -1.81 22.07 -11.30
CA SER A 247 -0.50 21.56 -11.72
C SER A 247 -0.47 20.04 -11.86
N ILE A 248 -1.21 19.30 -11.03
CA ILE A 248 -1.34 17.85 -11.13
C ILE A 248 -1.87 17.45 -12.51
N PHE A 249 -2.91 18.13 -13.02
CA PHE A 249 -3.48 17.82 -14.33
C PHE A 249 -2.65 18.36 -15.49
N THR A 250 -2.22 19.61 -15.40
CA THR A 250 -1.50 20.25 -16.51
C THR A 250 -0.15 19.60 -16.77
N MET A 251 0.55 19.14 -15.72
CA MET A 251 1.85 18.49 -15.84
C MET A 251 1.76 16.98 -16.12
N ALA A 252 0.59 16.38 -15.92
CA ALA A 252 0.40 14.94 -16.17
C ALA A 252 0.56 14.54 -17.63
N PHE A 253 0.29 15.47 -18.57
CA PHE A 253 0.29 15.20 -20.00
C PHE A 253 1.28 16.09 -20.77
N ASN A 254 1.98 17.00 -20.09
CA ASN A 254 2.94 17.87 -20.73
C ASN A 254 4.33 17.22 -20.75
N PRO A 255 4.88 16.87 -21.95
CA PRO A 255 6.20 16.26 -22.05
C PRO A 255 7.35 17.22 -21.74
N HIS A 256 7.06 18.53 -21.68
CA HIS A 256 8.02 19.61 -21.41
C HIS A 256 7.64 20.43 -20.18
N ALA A 257 7.00 19.78 -19.18
CA ALA A 257 6.65 20.45 -17.94
C ALA A 257 7.91 20.89 -17.18
N GLU A 258 7.93 22.14 -16.72
CA GLU A 258 9.06 22.72 -15.98
C GLU A 258 8.57 23.38 -14.69
N ILE A 259 9.34 23.22 -13.62
CA ILE A 259 9.17 23.96 -12.37
C ILE A 259 10.56 24.33 -11.84
N GLY A 260 10.75 25.59 -11.49
CA GLY A 260 12.01 26.07 -10.90
C GLY A 260 13.25 25.79 -11.77
N GLY A 261 13.09 25.74 -13.12
CA GLY A 261 14.13 25.40 -14.08
C GLY A 261 14.45 23.90 -14.21
N CYS A 262 13.66 23.02 -13.58
CA CYS A 262 13.76 21.57 -13.77
C CYS A 262 12.67 21.07 -14.73
N ALA A 263 13.08 20.31 -15.76
CA ALA A 263 12.17 19.69 -16.71
C ALA A 263 11.71 18.32 -16.22
N PHE A 264 10.40 18.10 -16.21
CA PHE A 264 9.75 16.82 -15.85
C PHE A 264 9.16 16.16 -17.10
N GLY A 265 9.70 15.00 -17.47
CA GLY A 265 9.23 14.27 -18.65
C GLY A 265 7.94 13.48 -18.37
N LEU A 266 7.07 13.36 -19.40
CA LEU A 266 5.86 12.55 -19.34
C LEU A 266 6.13 11.09 -18.91
N ILE A 267 7.18 10.46 -19.44
CA ILE A 267 7.56 9.09 -19.09
C ILE A 267 7.95 9.00 -17.61
N ALA A 268 8.66 10.00 -17.08
CA ALA A 268 9.03 10.05 -15.67
C ALA A 268 7.78 10.17 -14.79
N ALA A 269 6.83 11.03 -15.15
CA ALA A 269 5.55 11.18 -14.42
C ALA A 269 4.75 9.87 -14.40
N ILE A 270 4.60 9.19 -15.55
CA ILE A 270 3.90 7.90 -15.65
C ILE A 270 4.61 6.83 -14.83
N SER A 271 5.93 6.69 -15.00
CA SER A 271 6.72 5.66 -14.33
C SER A 271 6.74 5.85 -12.81
N GLN A 272 6.95 7.09 -12.33
CA GLN A 272 6.92 7.38 -10.90
C GLN A 272 5.50 7.21 -10.33
N GLY A 273 4.48 7.64 -11.05
CA GLY A 273 3.09 7.39 -10.68
C GLY A 273 2.78 5.92 -10.52
N ALA A 274 3.25 5.07 -11.45
CA ALA A 274 3.06 3.62 -11.39
C ALA A 274 3.83 2.98 -10.23
N LYS A 275 5.13 3.28 -10.10
CA LYS A 275 5.99 2.73 -9.04
C LYS A 275 5.49 3.10 -7.63
N ARG A 276 5.25 4.39 -7.42
CA ARG A 276 4.87 4.91 -6.10
C ARG A 276 3.41 4.65 -5.78
N GLY A 277 2.52 4.63 -6.80
CA GLY A 277 1.14 4.19 -6.66
C GLY A 277 1.06 2.74 -6.21
N LEU A 278 1.76 1.83 -6.89
CA LEU A 278 1.82 0.42 -6.51
C LEU A 278 2.39 0.22 -5.10
N PHE A 279 3.49 0.91 -4.79
CA PHE A 279 4.13 0.81 -3.47
C PHE A 279 3.22 1.32 -2.34
N SER A 280 2.35 2.30 -2.61
CA SER A 280 1.40 2.84 -1.65
C SER A 280 0.19 1.93 -1.48
N ASN A 281 -0.63 1.77 -2.52
CA ASN A 281 -1.93 1.10 -2.41
C ASN A 281 -1.91 -0.42 -2.60
N GLU A 282 -0.78 -0.99 -3.03
CA GLU A 282 -0.54 -2.43 -3.21
C GLU A 282 -1.49 -3.15 -4.20
N ALA A 283 -2.36 -2.43 -4.92
CA ALA A 283 -3.35 -3.03 -5.81
C ALA A 283 -2.70 -3.69 -7.04
N GLY A 284 -2.90 -4.98 -7.21
CA GLY A 284 -2.25 -5.79 -8.25
C GLY A 284 -0.88 -6.36 -7.84
N MET A 285 -0.40 -6.05 -6.64
CA MET A 285 0.84 -6.57 -6.09
C MET A 285 0.68 -7.97 -5.48
N GLY A 286 -0.53 -8.31 -5.03
CA GLY A 286 -0.81 -9.61 -4.43
C GLY A 286 -0.49 -9.70 -2.94
N SER A 287 -0.26 -8.60 -2.28
CA SER A 287 0.09 -8.53 -0.85
C SER A 287 -1.15 -8.57 0.04
N THR A 288 -2.07 -7.60 -0.14
CA THR A 288 -3.29 -7.43 0.66
C THR A 288 -4.26 -8.61 0.64
N PRO A 289 -4.33 -9.47 -0.41
CA PRO A 289 -5.11 -10.69 -0.40
C PRO A 289 -4.84 -11.61 0.80
N HIS A 290 -3.63 -11.56 1.37
CA HIS A 290 -3.29 -12.34 2.56
C HIS A 290 -4.10 -11.91 3.79
N ALA A 291 -4.31 -10.60 3.98
CA ALA A 291 -5.18 -10.09 5.05
C ALA A 291 -6.66 -10.39 4.74
N HIS A 292 -7.09 -10.14 3.51
CA HIS A 292 -8.47 -10.35 3.10
C HIS A 292 -8.92 -11.80 3.16
N ALA A 293 -8.01 -12.76 2.97
CA ALA A 293 -8.29 -14.19 3.16
C ALA A 293 -8.66 -14.55 4.60
N LEU A 294 -8.15 -13.81 5.60
CA LEU A 294 -8.41 -14.06 7.03
C LEU A 294 -9.77 -13.55 7.48
N ALA A 295 -10.45 -12.73 6.67
CA ALA A 295 -11.76 -12.17 6.98
C ALA A 295 -12.84 -13.27 7.02
N LYS A 296 -13.67 -13.23 8.05
CA LYS A 296 -14.89 -14.06 8.15
C LYS A 296 -16.06 -13.30 7.53
N VAL A 297 -16.38 -13.63 6.29
CA VAL A 297 -17.49 -13.06 5.52
C VAL A 297 -18.37 -14.17 4.94
N GLU A 298 -19.63 -13.88 4.69
CA GLU A 298 -20.58 -14.83 4.11
C GLU A 298 -20.31 -15.07 2.63
N LYS A 299 -20.01 -14.00 1.90
CA LYS A 299 -19.74 -14.05 0.45
C LYS A 299 -18.37 -13.46 0.15
N PRO A 300 -17.58 -14.04 -0.76
CA PRO A 300 -16.32 -13.46 -1.23
C PRO A 300 -16.45 -12.03 -1.76
N HIS A 301 -17.59 -11.71 -2.38
CA HIS A 301 -17.94 -10.37 -2.85
C HIS A 301 -17.85 -9.31 -1.74
N ASP A 302 -18.32 -9.66 -0.54
CA ASP A 302 -18.39 -8.74 0.60
C ASP A 302 -17.02 -8.24 1.01
N GLN A 303 -16.02 -9.11 1.00
CA GLN A 303 -14.64 -8.72 1.27
C GLN A 303 -14.00 -8.00 0.08
N GLY A 304 -14.38 -8.35 -1.15
CA GLY A 304 -13.91 -7.67 -2.36
C GLY A 304 -14.29 -6.19 -2.39
N VAL A 305 -15.56 -5.85 -2.09
CA VAL A 305 -16.00 -4.43 -2.08
C VAL A 305 -15.35 -3.64 -0.94
N VAL A 306 -15.05 -4.27 0.19
CA VAL A 306 -14.31 -3.64 1.29
C VAL A 306 -12.84 -3.40 0.91
N ALA A 307 -12.20 -4.35 0.24
CA ALA A 307 -10.81 -4.24 -0.20
C ALA A 307 -10.59 -3.03 -1.14
N MET A 308 -11.50 -2.80 -2.10
CA MET A 308 -11.35 -1.66 -3.01
C MET A 308 -11.46 -0.31 -2.30
N ILE A 309 -12.18 -0.22 -1.17
CA ILE A 309 -12.22 1.01 -0.37
C ILE A 309 -10.88 1.28 0.32
N GLY A 310 -10.13 0.24 0.68
CA GLY A 310 -8.76 0.40 1.19
C GLY A 310 -7.87 1.16 0.21
N VAL A 311 -7.88 0.78 -1.08
CA VAL A 311 -7.15 1.48 -2.16
C VAL A 311 -7.60 2.94 -2.31
N PHE A 312 -8.92 3.19 -2.20
CA PHE A 312 -9.46 4.54 -2.26
C PHE A 312 -8.93 5.41 -1.09
N ILE A 313 -9.00 4.91 0.13
CA ILE A 313 -8.51 5.63 1.33
C ILE A 313 -7.02 5.92 1.20
N ASP A 314 -6.24 4.92 0.82
CA ASP A 314 -4.79 5.06 0.65
C ASP A 314 -4.44 6.20 -0.31
N THR A 315 -4.92 6.12 -1.55
CA THR A 315 -4.44 7.00 -2.61
C THR A 315 -5.27 8.27 -2.75
N PHE A 316 -6.62 8.17 -2.79
CA PHE A 316 -7.46 9.35 -3.01
C PHE A 316 -7.62 10.22 -1.77
N VAL A 317 -7.35 9.67 -0.56
CA VAL A 317 -7.37 10.47 0.66
C VAL A 317 -5.95 10.77 1.13
N VAL A 318 -5.18 9.77 1.56
CA VAL A 318 -3.91 10.01 2.25
C VAL A 318 -2.82 10.55 1.31
N VAL A 319 -2.58 9.89 0.16
CA VAL A 319 -1.60 10.37 -0.83
C VAL A 319 -1.99 11.74 -1.38
N THR A 320 -3.29 11.98 -1.65
CA THR A 320 -3.76 13.27 -2.15
C THR A 320 -3.50 14.40 -1.17
N ILE A 321 -3.74 14.18 0.13
CA ILE A 321 -3.42 15.17 1.16
C ILE A 321 -1.92 15.46 1.18
N THR A 322 -1.08 14.43 1.20
CA THR A 322 0.38 14.63 1.14
C THR A 322 0.81 15.42 -0.09
N ALA A 323 0.29 15.03 -1.26
CA ALA A 323 0.62 15.68 -2.53
C ALA A 323 0.22 17.16 -2.53
N LEU A 324 -1.03 17.46 -2.14
CA LEU A 324 -1.51 18.84 -2.10
C LEU A 324 -0.75 19.68 -1.08
N VAL A 325 -0.46 19.14 0.11
CA VAL A 325 0.36 19.81 1.14
C VAL A 325 1.74 20.16 0.57
N VAL A 326 2.44 19.20 -0.01
CA VAL A 326 3.79 19.39 -0.56
C VAL A 326 3.78 20.31 -1.78
N ILE A 327 2.85 20.13 -2.70
CA ILE A 327 2.79 20.95 -3.93
C ILE A 327 2.41 22.40 -3.60
N SER A 328 1.41 22.62 -2.74
CA SER A 328 0.95 23.97 -2.39
C SER A 328 1.97 24.79 -1.59
N THR A 329 2.90 24.11 -0.91
CA THR A 329 3.93 24.79 -0.09
C THR A 329 5.27 24.91 -0.80
N LEU A 330 5.65 23.93 -1.65
CA LEU A 330 7.01 23.87 -2.21
C LEU A 330 7.08 24.08 -3.72
N TYR A 331 6.02 23.78 -4.49
CA TYR A 331 6.05 23.78 -5.95
C TYR A 331 5.27 24.91 -6.61
N VAL A 332 4.54 25.72 -5.84
CA VAL A 332 3.77 26.84 -6.38
C VAL A 332 4.02 28.12 -5.56
N GLY A 333 3.76 29.27 -6.15
CA GLY A 333 4.00 30.57 -5.50
C GLY A 333 5.47 30.80 -5.14
N ASP A 334 5.72 31.15 -3.89
CA ASP A 334 7.08 31.41 -3.36
C ASP A 334 7.76 30.13 -2.83
N GLY A 335 7.24 28.96 -3.17
CA GLY A 335 7.81 27.68 -2.73
C GLY A 335 9.25 27.47 -3.20
N ALA A 336 10.09 26.90 -2.36
CA ALA A 336 11.53 26.77 -2.63
C ALA A 336 11.85 26.03 -3.93
N LEU A 337 11.10 24.96 -4.26
CA LEU A 337 11.26 24.19 -5.49
C LEU A 337 10.69 24.94 -6.71
N ALA A 338 9.65 25.77 -6.51
CA ALA A 338 9.11 26.62 -7.57
C ALA A 338 10.10 27.73 -7.99
N GLN A 339 10.83 28.30 -7.04
CA GLN A 339 11.79 29.37 -7.30
C GLN A 339 13.08 28.86 -7.97
N ASN A 340 13.70 27.82 -7.42
CA ASN A 340 14.90 27.22 -7.98
C ASN A 340 15.03 25.76 -7.51
N TYR A 341 14.60 24.85 -8.36
CA TYR A 341 14.60 23.43 -8.06
C TYR A 341 16.00 22.88 -7.74
N ALA A 342 16.97 23.17 -8.60
CA ALA A 342 18.32 22.65 -8.45
C ALA A 342 18.99 23.12 -7.16
N GLN A 343 18.83 24.40 -6.81
CA GLN A 343 19.36 24.95 -5.57
C GLN A 343 18.66 24.39 -4.34
N ALA A 344 17.34 24.22 -4.39
CA ALA A 344 16.56 23.67 -3.28
C ALA A 344 16.96 22.22 -2.99
N VAL A 345 17.12 21.40 -4.03
CA VAL A 345 17.58 20.00 -3.89
C VAL A 345 19.04 19.95 -3.41
N ALA A 346 19.93 20.77 -3.97
CA ALA A 346 21.32 20.88 -3.49
C ALA A 346 21.41 21.40 -2.05
N GLY A 347 20.43 22.20 -1.61
CA GLY A 347 20.27 22.68 -0.23
C GLY A 347 19.72 21.64 0.74
N GLY A 348 19.45 20.41 0.27
CA GLY A 348 19.06 19.28 1.11
C GLY A 348 17.56 18.93 1.09
N ILE A 349 16.74 19.54 0.22
CA ILE A 349 15.35 19.10 0.03
C ILE A 349 15.35 17.76 -0.70
N GLY A 350 14.80 16.74 -0.06
CA GLY A 350 14.70 15.38 -0.58
C GLY A 350 13.37 14.72 -0.20
N LYS A 351 13.09 13.54 -0.79
CA LYS A 351 11.82 12.82 -0.61
C LYS A 351 11.44 12.57 0.86
N THR A 352 12.42 12.42 1.75
CA THR A 352 12.21 12.10 3.17
C THR A 352 11.81 13.31 4.02
N ASN A 353 12.27 14.52 3.67
CA ASN A 353 12.01 15.73 4.47
C ASN A 353 11.01 16.71 3.83
N MET A 354 10.63 16.52 2.56
CA MET A 354 9.69 17.44 1.89
C MET A 354 8.38 17.64 2.68
N ALA A 355 7.79 16.54 3.19
CA ALA A 355 6.58 16.64 4.00
C ALA A 355 6.85 17.37 5.32
N GLN A 356 7.98 17.13 5.97
CA GLN A 356 8.38 17.82 7.20
C GLN A 356 8.48 19.34 6.99
N ILE A 357 9.14 19.76 5.90
CA ILE A 357 9.26 21.16 5.52
C ILE A 357 7.87 21.76 5.23
N ALA A 358 7.04 21.05 4.48
CA ALA A 358 5.71 21.50 4.10
C ALA A 358 4.79 21.71 5.33
N PHE A 359 4.79 20.78 6.29
CA PHE A 359 4.04 20.92 7.54
C PHE A 359 4.61 22.04 8.44
N GLY A 360 5.86 22.41 8.24
CA GLY A 360 6.48 23.56 8.90
C GLY A 360 5.79 24.87 8.60
N SER A 361 5.09 25.01 7.47
CA SER A 361 4.30 26.21 7.15
C SER A 361 3.16 26.49 8.13
N LEU A 362 2.62 25.44 8.77
CA LEU A 362 1.57 25.55 9.81
C LEU A 362 2.16 25.52 11.23
N LEU A 363 3.10 24.61 11.49
CA LEU A 363 3.53 24.24 12.85
C LEU A 363 4.89 24.83 13.24
N GLY A 364 5.52 25.61 12.34
CA GLY A 364 6.92 25.98 12.45
C GLY A 364 7.87 24.81 12.16
N GLU A 365 9.16 25.09 11.99
CA GLU A 365 10.14 24.10 11.56
C GLU A 365 10.20 22.87 12.48
N PHE A 366 10.38 23.07 13.76
CA PHE A 366 10.40 21.96 14.73
C PHE A 366 9.07 21.21 14.79
N GLY A 367 7.93 21.94 14.80
CA GLY A 367 6.61 21.32 14.86
C GLY A 367 6.29 20.49 13.63
N GLY A 368 6.61 20.97 12.44
CA GLY A 368 6.45 20.24 11.18
C GLY A 368 7.31 18.98 11.12
N ASN A 369 8.59 19.10 11.50
CA ASN A 369 9.51 17.96 11.57
C ASN A 369 9.01 16.91 12.56
N ALA A 370 8.61 17.31 13.76
CA ALA A 370 8.13 16.40 14.81
C ALA A 370 6.81 15.73 14.43
N PHE A 371 5.85 16.50 13.90
CA PHE A 371 4.54 15.99 13.49
C PHE A 371 4.66 14.89 12.43
N VAL A 372 5.41 15.17 11.36
CA VAL A 372 5.59 14.19 10.27
C VAL A 372 6.40 12.98 10.74
N ALA A 373 7.42 13.16 11.58
CA ALA A 373 8.20 12.05 12.13
C ALA A 373 7.33 11.11 12.97
N VAL A 374 6.44 11.63 13.81
CA VAL A 374 5.50 10.82 14.62
C VAL A 374 4.46 10.14 13.74
N CYS A 375 3.86 10.85 12.78
CA CYS A 375 2.90 10.25 11.85
C CYS A 375 3.56 9.14 11.02
N LEU A 376 4.74 9.39 10.46
CA LEU A 376 5.47 8.41 9.67
C LEU A 376 5.91 7.20 10.50
N PHE A 377 6.29 7.41 11.76
CA PHE A 377 6.55 6.29 12.67
C PHE A 377 5.33 5.38 12.79
N MET A 378 4.14 5.93 13.04
CA MET A 378 2.91 5.13 13.15
C MET A 378 2.58 4.41 11.84
N PHE A 379 2.67 5.12 10.70
CA PHE A 379 2.39 4.57 9.38
C PHE A 379 3.36 3.43 9.03
N ALA A 380 4.65 3.72 9.08
CA ALA A 380 5.67 2.76 8.70
C ALA A 380 5.76 1.56 9.67
N PHE A 381 5.57 1.78 10.96
CA PHE A 381 5.55 0.70 11.95
C PHE A 381 4.37 -0.25 11.70
N SER A 382 3.15 0.27 11.47
CA SER A 382 1.99 -0.57 11.13
C SER A 382 2.21 -1.37 9.84
N THR A 383 2.87 -0.75 8.84
CA THR A 383 3.21 -1.42 7.59
C THR A 383 4.20 -2.56 7.78
N ILE A 384 5.25 -2.36 8.59
CA ILE A 384 6.17 -3.46 8.94
C ILE A 384 5.41 -4.65 9.54
N LEU A 385 4.43 -4.40 10.40
CA LEU A 385 3.64 -5.46 11.03
C LEU A 385 2.80 -6.22 10.00
N GLY A 386 2.10 -5.51 9.11
CA GLY A 386 1.28 -6.11 8.05
C GLY A 386 2.12 -6.91 7.05
N TRP A 387 3.21 -6.35 6.58
CA TRP A 387 4.12 -6.98 5.63
C TRP A 387 4.82 -8.22 6.19
N ASN A 388 5.20 -8.19 7.46
CA ASN A 388 5.75 -9.36 8.14
C ASN A 388 4.72 -10.51 8.23
N LEU A 389 3.43 -10.20 8.47
CA LEU A 389 2.38 -11.21 8.41
C LEU A 389 2.29 -11.86 7.03
N PHE A 390 2.26 -11.05 5.96
CA PHE A 390 2.16 -11.57 4.59
C PHE A 390 3.35 -12.45 4.24
N ALA A 391 4.56 -12.02 4.60
CA ALA A 391 5.77 -12.83 4.40
C ALA A 391 5.73 -14.13 5.21
N LYS A 392 5.31 -14.12 6.48
CA LYS A 392 5.16 -15.33 7.32
C LYS A 392 4.20 -16.34 6.72
N LEU A 393 3.09 -15.90 6.14
CA LEU A 393 2.14 -16.79 5.46
C LEU A 393 2.78 -17.47 4.23
N ASN A 394 3.63 -16.77 3.50
CA ASN A 394 4.37 -17.33 2.37
C ASN A 394 5.55 -18.23 2.81
N VAL A 395 6.22 -17.93 3.93
CA VAL A 395 7.18 -18.86 4.54
C VAL A 395 6.51 -20.17 4.94
N LYS A 396 5.32 -20.12 5.54
CA LYS A 396 4.52 -21.32 5.84
C LYS A 396 4.13 -22.09 4.59
N TYR A 397 3.79 -21.39 3.51
CA TYR A 397 3.48 -22.01 2.23
C TYR A 397 4.68 -22.79 1.66
N LEU A 398 5.88 -22.21 1.72
CA LEU A 398 7.11 -22.83 1.21
C LEU A 398 7.60 -24.01 2.09
N PHE A 399 7.39 -23.93 3.42
CA PHE A 399 7.89 -24.89 4.40
C PHE A 399 6.76 -25.50 5.25
N PRO A 400 5.78 -26.20 4.67
CA PRO A 400 4.60 -26.66 5.41
C PRO A 400 4.95 -27.63 6.55
N ASN A 401 5.94 -28.51 6.36
CA ASN A 401 6.35 -29.53 7.34
C ASN A 401 7.23 -28.99 8.48
N LYS A 402 7.81 -27.79 8.32
CA LYS A 402 8.72 -27.13 9.29
C LYS A 402 8.27 -25.69 9.56
N SER A 403 6.97 -25.43 9.50
CA SER A 403 6.41 -24.08 9.49
C SER A 403 6.85 -23.25 10.69
N LYS A 404 6.81 -23.80 11.91
CA LYS A 404 7.20 -23.09 13.15
C LYS A 404 8.65 -22.65 13.13
N THR A 405 9.57 -23.56 12.81
CA THR A 405 11.02 -23.28 12.76
C THR A 405 11.33 -22.27 11.65
N ALA A 406 10.75 -22.44 10.46
CA ALA A 406 10.97 -21.55 9.33
C ALA A 406 10.45 -20.12 9.60
N VAL A 407 9.26 -19.99 10.19
CA VAL A 407 8.69 -18.70 10.58
C VAL A 407 9.51 -18.02 11.68
N THR A 408 10.02 -18.76 12.65
CA THR A 408 10.90 -18.20 13.68
C THR A 408 12.22 -17.72 13.09
N ALA A 409 12.87 -18.53 12.26
CA ALA A 409 14.10 -18.15 11.57
C ALA A 409 13.89 -16.91 10.69
N PHE A 410 12.83 -16.88 9.90
CA PHE A 410 12.44 -15.72 9.09
C PHE A 410 12.24 -14.48 9.98
N SER A 411 11.54 -14.61 11.11
CA SER A 411 11.29 -13.47 12.00
C SER A 411 12.58 -12.86 12.54
N VAL A 412 13.55 -13.69 12.89
CA VAL A 412 14.88 -13.23 13.35
C VAL A 412 15.61 -12.51 12.21
N ILE A 413 15.61 -13.10 11.01
CA ILE A 413 16.21 -12.46 9.82
C ILE A 413 15.54 -11.12 9.53
N ALA A 414 14.22 -11.05 9.55
CA ALA A 414 13.48 -9.81 9.31
C ALA A 414 13.82 -8.71 10.32
N LEU A 415 14.00 -9.06 11.60
CA LEU A 415 14.43 -8.10 12.64
C LEU A 415 15.83 -7.55 12.35
N ILE A 416 16.76 -8.40 11.90
CA ILE A 416 18.10 -7.96 11.49
C ILE A 416 18.01 -7.00 10.31
N PHE A 417 17.18 -7.30 9.29
CA PHE A 417 16.98 -6.45 8.13
C PHE A 417 16.32 -5.10 8.50
N ILE A 418 15.37 -5.08 9.44
CA ILE A 418 14.79 -3.83 9.97
C ILE A 418 15.90 -2.95 10.59
N PHE A 419 16.76 -3.50 11.41
CA PHE A 419 17.87 -2.76 11.99
C PHE A 419 18.87 -2.29 10.92
N MET A 420 19.28 -3.18 10.01
CA MET A 420 20.18 -2.82 8.90
C MET A 420 19.59 -1.72 8.00
N GLY A 421 18.26 -1.72 7.78
CA GLY A 421 17.57 -0.71 7.00
C GLY A 421 17.77 0.69 7.56
N SER A 422 17.79 0.86 8.88
CA SER A 422 18.03 2.16 9.51
C SER A 422 19.46 2.70 9.31
N LEU A 423 20.40 1.85 8.89
CA LEU A 423 21.81 2.19 8.65
C LEU A 423 22.17 2.30 7.18
N ALA A 424 21.36 1.72 6.30
CA ALA A 424 21.63 1.67 4.87
C ALA A 424 21.29 3.00 4.18
N SER A 425 21.87 3.21 2.98
CA SER A 425 21.51 4.37 2.16
C SER A 425 20.05 4.28 1.70
N ASN A 426 19.35 5.41 1.73
CA ASN A 426 17.95 5.52 1.34
C ASN A 426 17.71 5.01 -0.09
N ASP A 427 18.57 5.38 -1.04
CA ASP A 427 18.39 5.02 -2.45
C ASP A 427 18.52 3.51 -2.68
N LEU A 428 19.50 2.85 -2.06
CA LEU A 428 19.68 1.41 -2.22
C LEU A 428 18.49 0.62 -1.68
N VAL A 429 17.98 0.95 -0.49
CA VAL A 429 16.85 0.20 0.09
C VAL A 429 15.56 0.38 -0.72
N TRP A 430 15.31 1.59 -1.25
CA TRP A 430 14.17 1.84 -2.12
C TRP A 430 14.27 1.08 -3.46
N GLU A 431 15.43 1.10 -4.11
CA GLU A 431 15.62 0.41 -5.38
C GLU A 431 15.51 -1.12 -5.23
N LEU A 432 16.04 -1.70 -4.15
CA LEU A 432 15.88 -3.12 -3.87
C LEU A 432 14.42 -3.50 -3.60
N ALA A 433 13.69 -2.67 -2.84
CA ALA A 433 12.28 -2.90 -2.59
C ALA A 433 11.47 -2.81 -3.89
N ASP A 434 11.73 -1.80 -4.73
CA ASP A 434 11.09 -1.65 -6.04
C ASP A 434 11.30 -2.88 -6.93
N LEU A 435 12.54 -3.41 -6.99
CA LEU A 435 12.86 -4.60 -7.78
C LEU A 435 11.97 -5.80 -7.42
N PHE A 436 11.94 -6.17 -6.16
CA PHE A 436 11.18 -7.33 -5.72
C PHE A 436 9.67 -7.12 -5.78
N ASN A 437 9.19 -5.88 -5.53
CA ASN A 437 7.78 -5.53 -5.71
C ASN A 437 7.33 -5.74 -7.15
N GLN A 438 8.13 -5.31 -8.12
CA GLN A 438 7.82 -5.48 -9.54
C GLN A 438 7.82 -6.95 -9.96
N LEU A 439 8.74 -7.74 -9.42
CA LEU A 439 8.82 -9.17 -9.71
C LEU A 439 7.59 -9.94 -9.19
N MET A 440 7.03 -9.58 -8.04
CA MET A 440 5.86 -10.29 -7.50
C MET A 440 4.56 -9.96 -8.25
N VAL A 441 4.45 -8.80 -8.92
CA VAL A 441 3.28 -8.43 -9.73
C VAL A 441 3.05 -9.42 -10.87
N ILE A 442 4.11 -9.90 -11.52
CA ILE A 442 4.03 -10.74 -12.70
C ILE A 442 3.23 -12.04 -12.45
N PRO A 443 3.62 -12.93 -11.53
CA PRO A 443 2.87 -14.15 -11.26
C PRO A 443 1.48 -13.87 -10.67
N ASN A 444 1.34 -12.77 -9.92
CA ASN A 444 0.05 -12.37 -9.38
C ASN A 444 -0.97 -12.07 -10.48
N VAL A 445 -0.63 -11.19 -11.42
CA VAL A 445 -1.51 -10.81 -12.53
C VAL A 445 -1.85 -12.03 -13.41
N ILE A 446 -0.88 -12.92 -13.67
CA ILE A 446 -1.14 -14.17 -14.41
C ILE A 446 -2.21 -15.01 -13.69
N GLY A 447 -2.09 -15.20 -12.38
CA GLY A 447 -3.07 -15.93 -11.57
C GLY A 447 -4.45 -15.28 -11.57
N LEU A 448 -4.51 -13.96 -11.43
CA LEU A 448 -5.75 -13.19 -11.45
C LEU A 448 -6.51 -13.32 -12.77
N VAL A 449 -5.80 -13.14 -13.90
CA VAL A 449 -6.39 -13.21 -15.24
C VAL A 449 -6.93 -14.61 -15.53
N ALA A 450 -6.18 -15.67 -15.16
CA ALA A 450 -6.60 -17.05 -15.33
C ALA A 450 -7.93 -17.37 -14.60
N LEU A 451 -8.16 -16.74 -13.44
CA LEU A 451 -9.35 -16.96 -12.62
C LEU A 451 -10.42 -15.86 -12.77
N SER A 452 -10.29 -14.98 -13.76
CA SER A 452 -11.20 -13.84 -13.97
C SER A 452 -12.67 -14.22 -14.10
N GLY A 453 -12.98 -15.46 -14.51
CA GLY A 453 -14.34 -15.99 -14.56
C GLY A 453 -15.00 -16.06 -13.17
N LEU A 454 -14.26 -16.49 -12.15
CA LEU A 454 -14.75 -16.57 -10.76
C LEU A 454 -14.99 -15.16 -10.22
N VAL A 455 -14.08 -14.23 -10.51
CA VAL A 455 -14.23 -12.81 -10.13
C VAL A 455 -15.48 -12.20 -10.76
N ALA A 456 -15.70 -12.42 -12.06
CA ALA A 456 -16.87 -11.91 -12.76
C ALA A 456 -18.18 -12.50 -12.22
N LYS A 457 -18.18 -13.75 -11.79
CA LYS A 457 -19.33 -14.38 -11.13
C LYS A 457 -19.63 -13.71 -9.78
N ALA A 458 -18.60 -13.51 -8.96
CA ALA A 458 -18.76 -12.83 -7.67
C ALA A 458 -19.24 -11.37 -7.83
N ALA A 459 -18.76 -10.63 -8.83
CA ALA A 459 -19.16 -9.24 -9.09
C ALA A 459 -20.63 -9.08 -9.52
N ARG A 460 -21.32 -10.16 -9.87
CA ARG A 460 -22.75 -10.20 -10.21
C ARG A 460 -23.65 -10.50 -9.02
N ALA A 461 -23.08 -10.72 -7.84
CA ALA A 461 -23.89 -10.97 -6.63
C ALA A 461 -24.92 -9.84 -6.42
N PRO A 462 -26.17 -10.17 -6.03
CA PRO A 462 -27.19 -9.15 -5.73
C PRO A 462 -26.71 -8.25 -4.59
N ARG A 463 -27.18 -7.02 -4.55
CA ARG A 463 -26.92 -6.10 -3.43
C ARG A 463 -27.55 -6.69 -2.17
N THR A 464 -26.95 -6.40 -1.01
CA THR A 464 -27.54 -6.82 0.27
C THR A 464 -28.92 -6.19 0.48
N THR A 465 -29.11 -4.94 0.02
CA THR A 465 -30.40 -4.26 -0.02
C THR A 465 -31.39 -4.96 -0.93
N ASP A 466 -30.96 -5.35 -2.13
CA ASP A 466 -31.83 -6.03 -3.11
C ASP A 466 -32.21 -7.42 -2.60
N ALA A 467 -31.28 -8.15 -1.96
CA ALA A 467 -31.55 -9.46 -1.38
C ALA A 467 -32.47 -9.41 -0.14
N VAL A 468 -32.40 -8.35 0.65
CA VAL A 468 -33.33 -8.11 1.77
C VAL A 468 -34.71 -7.74 1.24
N GLN A 469 -34.77 -6.97 0.16
CA GLN A 469 -36.02 -6.56 -0.45
C GLN A 469 -36.70 -7.74 -1.19
N GLU A 470 -35.93 -8.55 -1.95
CA GLU A 470 -36.44 -9.79 -2.54
C GLU A 470 -36.91 -10.80 -1.49
N ALA A 471 -36.21 -10.91 -0.34
CA ALA A 471 -36.63 -11.77 0.76
C ALA A 471 -37.90 -11.26 1.46
N ALA A 472 -38.04 -9.92 1.59
CA ALA A 472 -39.24 -9.32 2.15
C ALA A 472 -40.44 -9.48 1.20
N GLU A 473 -40.27 -9.26 -0.09
CA GLU A 473 -41.29 -9.47 -1.11
C GLU A 473 -41.72 -10.95 -1.21
N ALA A 474 -40.72 -11.86 -1.10
CA ALA A 474 -41.03 -13.31 -1.08
C ALA A 474 -41.76 -13.73 0.20
N ALA A 475 -41.48 -13.10 1.35
CA ALA A 475 -42.18 -13.36 2.61
C ALA A 475 -43.60 -12.81 2.58
N GLU A 476 -43.79 -11.59 2.05
CA GLU A 476 -45.14 -11.01 1.83
C GLU A 476 -45.98 -11.85 0.86
N ALA A 477 -45.37 -12.36 -0.22
CA ALA A 477 -46.05 -13.21 -1.18
C ALA A 477 -46.47 -14.57 -0.54
N ALA A 478 -45.63 -15.15 0.36
CA ALA A 478 -45.91 -16.39 1.07
C ALA A 478 -46.96 -16.22 2.20
N GLU A 479 -47.13 -15.01 2.74
CA GLU A 479 -48.21 -14.70 3.69
C GLU A 479 -49.57 -14.40 3.01
N ALA A 480 -49.55 -14.13 1.70
CA ALA A 480 -50.74 -13.83 0.91
C ALA A 480 -51.35 -15.07 0.21
N GLU A 481 -50.70 -16.23 0.21
CA GLU A 481 -51.18 -17.55 -0.19
C GLU A 481 -51.70 -18.33 1.04
#